data_ed980521d8c65a7b43044a03e031f108
#
_entry.id   ed980521d8c65a7b43044a03e031f108
#
_cell.length_a   1.000
_cell.length_b   1.000
_cell.length_c   1.000
_cell.angle_alpha   90.00
_cell.angle_beta   90.00
_cell.angle_gamma   90.00
#
_symmetry.space_group_name_H-M   'P 1'
#
loop_
_entity.id
_entity.type
_entity.pdbx_description
1 polymer ?
#
loop_
_entity_poly.entity_id
_entity_poly.type
_entity_poly.pdbx_seq_one_letter_code
_entity_poly.pdbx_strand_id
1 'polypeptide(L)' 'MVEKTIILKDFNSVKRFVEIATSKSYDIELMYKNKTVNAKDIDGVFGLDLTKPLVCIAHSDTAGEFLMQIRSFLYEDK' A
#
# COMPACT_ATOMS: atom_id res chain seq x y z
N MET A 1 11.78 1.71 8.81
CA MET A 1 10.37 1.43 8.53
C MET A 1 9.68 2.72 8.14
N VAL A 2 8.93 2.71 7.05
CA VAL A 2 8.24 3.88 6.52
C VAL A 2 6.73 3.62 6.49
N GLU A 3 5.96 4.61 6.92
CA GLU A 3 4.51 4.48 7.03
C GLU A 3 3.84 5.64 6.32
N LYS A 4 2.91 5.34 5.42
CA LYS A 4 2.15 6.35 4.67
C LYS A 4 0.70 5.93 4.54
N THR A 5 -0.19 6.91 4.52
CA THR A 5 -1.60 6.65 4.27
C THR A 5 -1.86 6.76 2.77
N ILE A 6 -2.52 5.75 2.20
CA ILE A 6 -2.82 5.70 0.77
C ILE A 6 -4.30 5.43 0.56
N ILE A 7 -4.76 5.69 -0.66
CA ILE A 7 -6.10 5.31 -1.08
C ILE A 7 -6.03 4.66 -2.46
N LEU A 8 -6.74 3.54 -2.60
CA LEU A 8 -6.77 2.77 -3.84
C LEU A 8 -8.20 2.83 -4.38
N LYS A 9 -8.44 3.72 -5.33
CA LYS A 9 -9.79 4.11 -5.75
C LYS A 9 -10.50 3.12 -6.65
N ASP A 10 -9.75 2.29 -7.38
CA ASP A 10 -10.33 1.39 -8.35
C ASP A 10 -9.46 0.14 -8.52
N PHE A 11 -9.95 -0.80 -9.32
CA PHE A 11 -9.26 -2.05 -9.56
C PHE A 11 -7.85 -1.84 -10.13
N ASN A 12 -7.72 -0.92 -11.08
CA ASN A 12 -6.43 -0.65 -11.70
C ASN A 12 -5.42 -0.10 -10.69
N SER A 13 -5.86 0.74 -9.78
CA SER A 13 -5.00 1.26 -8.72
C SER A 13 -4.49 0.15 -7.81
N VAL A 14 -5.38 -0.78 -7.43
CA VAL A 14 -4.99 -1.93 -6.62
C VAL A 14 -3.96 -2.77 -7.34
N LYS A 15 -4.22 -3.08 -8.61
CA LYS A 15 -3.33 -3.90 -9.42
C LYS A 15 -1.95 -3.27 -9.54
N ARG A 16 -1.90 -1.97 -9.86
CA ARG A 16 -0.64 -1.25 -9.99
C ARG A 16 0.13 -1.21 -8.68
N PHE A 17 -0.57 -0.93 -7.58
CA PHE A 17 0.06 -0.89 -6.26
C PHE A 17 0.67 -2.24 -5.90
N VAL A 18 -0.07 -3.33 -6.10
CA VAL A 18 0.43 -4.68 -5.80
C VAL A 18 1.63 -5.02 -6.67
N GLU A 19 1.62 -4.64 -7.95
CA GLU A 19 2.78 -4.85 -8.83
C GLU A 19 4.02 -4.13 -8.32
N ILE A 20 3.87 -2.88 -7.89
CA ILE A 20 4.98 -2.12 -7.33
C ILE A 20 5.50 -2.80 -6.06
N ALA A 21 4.60 -3.16 -5.15
CA ALA A 21 4.98 -3.81 -3.90
C ALA A 21 5.71 -5.13 -4.15
N THR A 22 5.22 -5.93 -5.10
CA THR A 22 5.80 -7.23 -5.42
C THR A 22 7.23 -7.10 -5.95
N SER A 23 7.56 -5.96 -6.59
CA SER A 23 8.90 -5.74 -7.14
C SER A 23 9.95 -5.48 -6.07
N LYS A 24 9.55 -5.28 -4.81
CA LYS A 24 10.49 -4.96 -3.73
C LYS A 24 10.88 -6.23 -2.97
N SER A 25 12.12 -6.24 -2.44
CA SER A 25 12.63 -7.39 -1.69
C SER A 25 12.24 -7.38 -0.22
N TYR A 26 11.77 -6.25 0.29
CA TYR A 26 11.37 -6.12 1.69
C TYR A 26 9.85 -6.26 1.83
N ASP A 27 9.41 -6.53 3.06
CA ASP A 27 7.99 -6.70 3.34
C ASP A 27 7.26 -5.36 3.31
N ILE A 28 6.06 -5.39 2.75
CA ILE A 28 5.17 -4.23 2.69
C ILE A 28 3.80 -4.70 3.13
N GLU A 29 3.19 -3.96 4.06
CA GLU A 29 1.89 -4.32 4.61
C GLU A 29 0.89 -3.21 4.38
N LEU A 30 -0.39 -3.60 4.25
CA LEU A 30 -1.50 -2.66 4.26
C LEU A 30 -2.38 -2.96 5.47
N MET A 31 -2.79 -1.92 6.16
CA MET A 31 -3.59 -2.06 7.37
C MET A 31 -4.81 -1.14 7.31
N TYR A 32 -5.95 -1.69 7.72
CA TYR A 32 -7.17 -0.92 7.93
C TYR A 32 -7.78 -1.37 9.26
N LYS A 33 -7.90 -0.43 10.20
CA LYS A 33 -8.33 -0.73 11.56
C LYS A 33 -7.43 -1.82 12.15
N ASN A 34 -7.99 -2.95 12.58
CA ASN A 34 -7.22 -4.03 13.19
C ASN A 34 -6.88 -5.16 12.22
N LYS A 35 -7.06 -4.94 10.92
CA LYS A 35 -6.75 -5.97 9.91
C LYS A 35 -5.52 -5.56 9.12
N THR A 36 -4.53 -6.45 9.05
CA THR A 36 -3.27 -6.24 8.32
C THR A 36 -3.13 -7.34 7.28
N VAL A 37 -2.75 -6.95 6.07
CA VAL A 37 -2.52 -7.91 4.98
C VAL A 37 -1.17 -7.62 4.33
N ASN A 38 -0.63 -8.62 3.62
CA ASN A 38 0.58 -8.47 2.84
C ASN A 38 0.24 -7.69 1.56
N ALA A 39 0.91 -6.56 1.35
CA ALA A 39 0.65 -5.72 0.17
C ALA A 39 1.01 -6.40 -1.14
N LYS A 40 1.76 -7.51 -1.08
CA LYS A 40 2.12 -8.29 -2.28
C LYS A 40 1.07 -9.34 -2.63
N ASP A 41 0.06 -9.50 -1.77
CA ASP A 41 -1.03 -10.47 -1.96
C ASP A 41 -2.28 -9.71 -2.41
N ILE A 42 -2.57 -9.78 -3.71
CA ILE A 42 -3.70 -9.02 -4.27
C ILE A 42 -5.04 -9.45 -3.65
N ASP A 43 -5.21 -10.74 -3.36
CA ASP A 43 -6.45 -11.21 -2.75
C ASP A 43 -6.62 -10.64 -1.33
N GLY A 44 -5.52 -10.57 -0.57
CA GLY A 44 -5.54 -9.97 0.75
C GLY A 44 -5.91 -8.50 0.71
N VAL A 45 -5.36 -7.78 -0.27
CA VAL A 45 -5.66 -6.36 -0.43
C VAL A 45 -7.13 -6.14 -0.75
N PHE A 46 -7.71 -6.96 -1.63
CA PHE A 46 -9.14 -6.86 -1.94
C PHE A 46 -10.04 -7.20 -0.75
N GLY A 47 -9.50 -7.86 0.26
CA GLY A 47 -10.26 -8.14 1.49
C GLY A 47 -10.39 -6.95 2.43
N LEU A 48 -9.69 -5.85 2.15
CA LEU A 48 -9.80 -4.62 2.95
C LEU A 48 -10.91 -3.72 2.41
N ASP A 49 -11.35 -2.78 3.25
CA ASP A 49 -12.34 -1.78 2.81
C ASP A 49 -11.62 -0.71 1.97
N LEU A 50 -11.64 -0.88 0.66
CA LEU A 50 -10.92 -0.01 -0.27
C LEU A 50 -11.60 1.35 -0.47
N THR A 51 -12.77 1.57 0.13
CA THR A 51 -13.42 2.88 0.09
C THR A 51 -12.82 3.84 1.11
N LYS A 52 -11.92 3.35 1.96
CA LYS A 52 -11.32 4.13 3.04
C LYS A 52 -9.80 4.22 2.86
N PRO A 53 -9.16 5.24 3.46
CA PRO A 53 -7.70 5.31 3.44
C PRO A 53 -7.10 4.11 4.18
N LEU A 54 -5.96 3.64 3.68
CA LEU A 54 -5.24 2.49 4.24
C LEU A 54 -3.88 2.95 4.70
N VAL A 55 -3.35 2.31 5.74
CA VAL A 55 -1.98 2.57 6.19
C VAL A 55 -1.06 1.59 5.49
N CYS A 56 -0.07 2.12 4.78
CA CYS A 56 0.94 1.33 4.08
C CYS A 56 2.24 1.39 4.87
N ILE A 57 2.76 0.23 5.23
CA ILE A 57 3.98 0.12 6.03
C ILE A 57 5.03 -0.63 5.22
N ALA A 58 6.14 0.03 4.88
CA ALA A 58 7.27 -0.58 4.19
C ALA A 58 8.37 -0.86 5.20
N HIS A 59 8.75 -2.12 5.35
CA HIS A 59 9.75 -2.54 6.32
C HIS A 59 11.16 -2.43 5.72
N SER A 60 11.58 -1.18 5.50
CA SER A 60 12.90 -0.88 4.93
C SER A 60 13.30 0.54 5.32
N ASP A 61 14.61 0.72 5.52
CA ASP A 61 15.18 2.05 5.75
C ASP A 61 15.51 2.77 4.44
N THR A 62 15.39 2.07 3.31
CA THR A 62 15.74 2.59 1.99
C THR A 62 14.58 2.52 1.02
N ALA A 63 13.38 2.88 1.50
CA ALA A 63 12.15 2.77 0.72
C ALA A 63 11.84 4.03 -0.12
N GLY A 64 12.83 4.89 -0.38
CA GLY A 64 12.61 6.13 -1.13
C GLY A 64 12.05 5.92 -2.52
N GLU A 65 12.56 4.93 -3.26
CA GLU A 65 12.07 4.61 -4.59
C GLU A 65 10.61 4.14 -4.54
N PHE A 66 10.29 3.27 -3.58
CA PHE A 66 8.94 2.79 -3.39
C PHE A 66 7.99 3.97 -3.12
N LEU A 67 8.38 4.89 -2.25
CA LEU A 67 7.56 6.05 -1.92
C LEU A 67 7.29 6.92 -3.15
N MET A 68 8.29 7.09 -4.01
CA MET A 68 8.10 7.83 -5.25
C MET A 68 7.14 7.13 -6.19
N GLN A 69 7.22 5.80 -6.26
CA GLN A 69 6.38 5.02 -7.15
C GLN A 69 4.91 4.98 -6.71
N ILE A 70 4.64 5.09 -5.41
CA ILE A 70 3.26 5.08 -4.90
C ILE A 70 2.71 6.49 -4.67
N ARG A 71 3.44 7.51 -5.09
CA ARG A 71 3.07 8.90 -4.85
C ARG A 71 1.65 9.24 -5.29
N SER A 72 1.21 8.68 -6.41
CA SER A 72 -0.14 8.95 -6.94
C SER A 72 -1.26 8.33 -6.09
N PHE A 73 -0.93 7.43 -5.18
CA PHE A 73 -1.90 6.79 -4.29
C PHE A 73 -1.97 7.44 -2.91
N LEU A 74 -1.07 8.38 -2.60
CA LEU A 74 -1.03 8.97 -1.28
C LEU A 74 -2.33 9.70 -0.97
N TYR A 75 -2.85 9.47 0.23
CA TYR A 75 -4.04 10.14 0.70
C TYR A 75 -3.63 11.41 1.44
N GLU A 76 -4.19 12.53 1.03
CA GLU A 76 -3.94 13.80 1.69
C GLU A 76 -5.21 14.25 2.39
N ASP A 77 -5.09 14.42 3.70
CA ASP A 77 -6.17 14.92 4.52
C ASP A 77 -5.98 16.43 4.66
N LYS A 78 -6.91 17.19 4.08
CA LYS A 78 -6.86 18.67 4.13
C LYS A 78 -7.87 19.20 5.09
#